data_0c5813a1da6194062a4e3c51bed64c08
#
_entry.id   0c5813a1da6194062a4e3c51bed64c08
#
_cell.length_a   1.000
_cell.length_b   1.000
_cell.length_c   1.000
_cell.angle_alpha   90.00
_cell.angle_beta   90.00
_cell.angle_gamma   90.00
#
_symmetry.space_group_name_H-M   'P 1'
#
loop_
_entity.id
_entity.type
_entity.pdbx_description
1 polymer ?
#
loop_
_entity_poly.entity_id
_entity_poly.type
_entity_poly.pdbx_seq_one_letter_code
_entity_poly.pdbx_strand_id
1 'polypeptide(L)'
;NSQNRNQYLYNGKWEEMKTITETIPLKNNRDTTITIRLTHHGPIITDVHSLLNEDTVSISMAWTGNWLTKEIDGLFGISTSKNWSDFTSAVKNYGVPGQNIVYADVEGNIGWRSAVYIPIRKQGSSLIPRPGDDPSYDWQGRVPFNEMPFLYNPESGYIATANNKVIDDSFPYYFSGLWADPSRAQQIVKRLDTLDNATVDEMKSVQLDYTSLFAKEIAPYFYDVNIDDENDRIKKSMAILKEWDFVEDIESKGALVFHSILRRLVIEVFGDELNLLGDKYLDAFTSMKYLHNRSLRKILAEKIFF
;
A
#
# COMPACT_ATOMS: atom_id res chain seq x y z
N ASN A 1 -19.53 -6.80 -24.23
CA ASN A 1 -20.20 -6.88 -25.54
C ASN A 1 -20.84 -5.53 -25.89
N SER A 2 -20.42 -4.92 -27.00
CA SER A 2 -20.94 -3.60 -27.42
C SER A 2 -22.44 -3.61 -27.76
N GLN A 3 -22.98 -4.77 -28.15
CA GLN A 3 -24.41 -4.92 -28.47
C GLN A 3 -25.27 -5.35 -27.29
N ASN A 4 -24.66 -5.96 -26.26
CA ASN A 4 -25.32 -6.35 -25.02
C ASN A 4 -24.41 -6.10 -23.82
N ARG A 5 -24.66 -4.99 -23.12
CA ARG A 5 -23.86 -4.58 -21.96
C ARG A 5 -23.91 -5.55 -20.76
N ASN A 6 -24.79 -6.53 -20.80
CA ASN A 6 -24.88 -7.58 -19.76
C ASN A 6 -24.06 -8.82 -20.09
N GLN A 7 -23.31 -8.81 -21.18
CA GLN A 7 -22.44 -9.90 -21.57
C GLN A 7 -20.97 -9.47 -21.58
N TYR A 8 -20.09 -10.40 -21.24
CA TYR A 8 -18.64 -10.25 -21.34
C TYR A 8 -18.03 -11.44 -22.05
N LEU A 9 -16.91 -11.23 -22.73
CA LEU A 9 -16.16 -12.30 -23.38
C LEU A 9 -15.31 -13.03 -22.34
N TYR A 10 -15.34 -14.36 -22.35
CA TYR A 10 -14.45 -15.19 -21.53
C TYR A 10 -14.14 -16.49 -22.28
N ASN A 11 -12.86 -16.81 -22.41
CA ASN A 11 -12.36 -18.00 -23.10
C ASN A 11 -13.02 -18.21 -24.48
N GLY A 12 -13.16 -17.14 -25.26
CA GLY A 12 -13.74 -17.15 -26.60
C GLY A 12 -15.27 -17.26 -26.65
N LYS A 13 -15.97 -17.19 -25.51
CA LYS A 13 -17.44 -17.28 -25.45
C LYS A 13 -18.03 -16.05 -24.76
N TRP A 14 -19.24 -15.67 -25.18
CA TRP A 14 -20.02 -14.65 -24.50
C TRP A 14 -20.74 -15.27 -23.30
N GLU A 15 -20.45 -14.73 -22.10
CA GLU A 15 -21.04 -15.13 -20.83
C GLU A 15 -21.95 -14.02 -20.32
N GLU A 16 -23.07 -14.39 -19.68
CA GLU A 16 -23.99 -13.43 -19.06
C GLU A 16 -23.43 -12.95 -17.71
N MET A 17 -23.48 -11.63 -17.50
CA MET A 17 -23.18 -11.06 -16.19
C MET A 17 -24.33 -11.35 -15.22
N LYS A 18 -24.01 -11.69 -13.98
CA LYS A 18 -24.97 -11.68 -12.90
C LYS A 18 -25.30 -10.23 -12.54
N THR A 19 -26.58 -9.90 -12.46
CA THR A 19 -27.07 -8.57 -12.08
C THR A 19 -27.72 -8.62 -10.69
N ILE A 20 -27.33 -7.72 -9.81
CA ILE A 20 -27.92 -7.53 -8.48
C ILE A 20 -28.46 -6.10 -8.43
N THR A 21 -29.70 -5.95 -8.03
CA THR A 21 -30.35 -4.64 -7.85
C THR A 21 -30.59 -4.43 -6.37
N GLU A 22 -30.04 -3.34 -5.83
CA GLU A 22 -30.14 -2.97 -4.42
C GLU A 22 -30.81 -1.60 -4.30
N THR A 23 -31.79 -1.50 -3.40
CA THR A 23 -32.42 -0.23 -3.06
C THR A 23 -31.84 0.30 -1.76
N ILE A 24 -31.28 1.49 -1.82
CA ILE A 24 -30.63 2.17 -0.70
C ILE A 24 -31.60 3.26 -0.19
N PRO A 25 -32.15 3.11 1.02
CA PRO A 25 -32.98 4.14 1.60
C PRO A 25 -32.16 5.37 1.96
N LEU A 26 -32.58 6.53 1.49
CA LEU A 26 -31.93 7.80 1.79
C LEU A 26 -32.74 8.58 2.83
N LYS A 27 -32.07 9.48 3.55
CA LYS A 27 -32.71 10.43 4.44
C LYS A 27 -33.77 11.23 3.68
N ASN A 28 -34.95 11.46 4.29
CA ASN A 28 -36.10 12.13 3.70
C ASN A 28 -36.90 11.31 2.68
N ASN A 29 -36.98 9.99 2.86
CA ASN A 29 -37.79 9.06 2.03
C ASN A 29 -37.46 9.14 0.52
N ARG A 30 -36.22 9.39 0.19
CA ARG A 30 -35.71 9.30 -1.19
C ARG A 30 -34.87 8.03 -1.31
N ASP A 31 -35.47 6.99 -1.82
CA ASP A 31 -34.72 5.77 -2.10
C ASP A 31 -33.95 5.92 -3.42
N THR A 32 -32.76 5.40 -3.45
CA THR A 32 -32.03 5.24 -4.70
C THR A 32 -31.79 3.77 -4.99
N THR A 33 -31.81 3.40 -6.25
CA THR A 33 -31.59 2.03 -6.68
C THR A 33 -30.28 1.97 -7.46
N ILE A 34 -29.42 1.04 -7.08
CA ILE A 34 -28.19 0.74 -7.81
C ILE A 34 -28.26 -0.65 -8.45
N THR A 35 -27.69 -0.78 -9.63
CA THR A 35 -27.54 -2.05 -10.32
C THR A 35 -26.08 -2.42 -10.39
N ILE A 36 -25.73 -3.56 -9.82
CA ILE A 36 -24.38 -4.10 -9.76
C ILE A 36 -24.28 -5.23 -10.77
N ARG A 37 -23.38 -5.10 -11.73
CA ARG A 37 -23.07 -6.14 -12.72
C ARG A 37 -21.82 -6.89 -12.27
N LEU A 38 -21.87 -8.22 -12.30
CA LEU A 38 -20.77 -9.08 -11.86
C LEU A 38 -20.35 -10.02 -13.00
N THR A 39 -19.05 -10.06 -13.23
CA THR A 39 -18.41 -11.14 -13.99
C THR A 39 -17.98 -12.26 -13.01
N HIS A 40 -17.39 -13.33 -13.52
CA HIS A 40 -16.78 -14.36 -12.66
C HIS A 40 -15.61 -13.83 -11.81
N HIS A 41 -14.98 -12.74 -12.23
CA HIS A 41 -13.93 -12.07 -11.43
C HIS A 41 -14.48 -11.22 -10.28
N GLY A 42 -15.70 -10.70 -10.41
CA GLY A 42 -16.32 -9.82 -9.42
C GLY A 42 -17.10 -8.67 -10.06
N PRO A 43 -17.42 -7.62 -9.27
CA PRO A 43 -18.23 -6.50 -9.73
C PRO A 43 -17.50 -5.64 -10.78
N ILE A 44 -18.28 -5.08 -11.71
CA ILE A 44 -17.82 -4.02 -12.60
C ILE A 44 -17.69 -2.72 -11.80
N ILE A 45 -16.48 -2.19 -11.70
CA ILE A 45 -16.18 -0.97 -10.93
C ILE A 45 -16.18 0.30 -11.77
N THR A 46 -16.04 0.21 -13.08
CA THR A 46 -16.13 1.35 -14.00
C THR A 46 -17.44 2.10 -13.89
N ASP A 47 -18.52 1.42 -13.53
CA ASP A 47 -19.85 2.04 -13.43
C ASP A 47 -19.97 3.04 -12.25
N VAL A 48 -19.07 2.95 -11.25
CA VAL A 48 -19.15 3.73 -10.01
C VAL A 48 -17.87 4.51 -9.67
N HIS A 49 -16.77 4.21 -10.33
CA HIS A 49 -15.48 4.85 -10.02
C HIS A 49 -15.28 6.09 -10.89
N SER A 50 -15.17 7.26 -10.25
CA SER A 50 -15.13 8.56 -10.94
C SER A 50 -14.00 8.73 -11.97
N LEU A 51 -12.87 8.05 -11.78
CA LEU A 51 -11.76 8.09 -12.74
C LEU A 51 -11.95 7.17 -13.95
N LEU A 52 -12.85 6.17 -13.86
CA LEU A 52 -12.99 5.11 -14.85
C LEU A 52 -14.30 5.19 -15.65
N ASN A 53 -15.25 6.02 -15.24
CA ASN A 53 -16.62 6.03 -15.80
C ASN A 53 -16.71 6.58 -17.24
N GLU A 54 -15.65 7.17 -17.76
CA GLU A 54 -15.58 7.69 -19.14
C GLU A 54 -14.92 6.71 -20.11
N ASP A 55 -14.39 5.59 -19.60
CA ASP A 55 -13.66 4.63 -20.40
C ASP A 55 -14.60 3.74 -21.23
N THR A 56 -14.17 3.39 -22.43
CA THR A 56 -14.86 2.44 -23.31
C THR A 56 -14.68 0.99 -22.87
N VAL A 57 -13.75 0.74 -21.94
CA VAL A 57 -13.41 -0.58 -21.40
C VAL A 57 -13.99 -0.73 -20.01
N SER A 58 -14.76 -1.81 -19.78
CA SER A 58 -15.25 -2.14 -18.44
C SER A 58 -14.19 -2.88 -17.63
N ILE A 59 -14.01 -2.49 -16.38
CA ILE A 59 -13.08 -3.13 -15.43
C ILE A 59 -13.87 -3.85 -14.36
N SER A 60 -13.64 -5.15 -14.20
CA SER A 60 -14.14 -5.95 -13.07
C SER A 60 -13.08 -6.07 -11.99
N MET A 61 -13.50 -6.13 -10.72
CA MET A 61 -12.60 -6.19 -9.59
C MET A 61 -12.61 -7.58 -8.94
N ALA A 62 -11.54 -8.36 -9.16
CA ALA A 62 -11.27 -9.54 -8.36
C ALA A 62 -10.66 -9.11 -7.01
N TRP A 63 -11.36 -9.38 -5.93
CA TRP A 63 -10.96 -8.97 -4.58
C TRP A 63 -11.15 -10.11 -3.58
N THR A 64 -10.13 -10.36 -2.76
CA THR A 64 -10.17 -11.41 -1.72
C THR A 64 -11.25 -11.17 -0.66
N GLY A 65 -11.72 -9.93 -0.50
CA GLY A 65 -12.87 -9.61 0.35
C GLY A 65 -14.20 -10.22 -0.10
N ASN A 66 -14.28 -10.72 -1.35
CA ASN A 66 -15.44 -11.48 -1.84
C ASN A 66 -15.42 -12.95 -1.41
N TRP A 67 -14.32 -13.44 -0.81
CA TRP A 67 -14.24 -14.78 -0.25
C TRP A 67 -14.92 -14.83 1.10
N LEU A 68 -15.60 -15.94 1.39
CA LEU A 68 -16.13 -16.18 2.72
C LEU A 68 -14.96 -16.49 3.66
N THR A 69 -14.79 -15.66 4.66
CA THR A 69 -13.68 -15.68 5.62
C THR A 69 -14.21 -15.70 7.06
N LYS A 70 -13.34 -15.93 8.04
CA LYS A 70 -13.69 -16.14 9.46
C LYS A 70 -12.90 -15.22 10.39
N GLU A 71 -12.83 -13.92 10.03
CA GLU A 71 -12.02 -12.93 10.78
C GLU A 71 -12.41 -12.86 12.25
N ILE A 72 -13.70 -12.94 12.56
CA ILE A 72 -14.19 -12.90 13.96
C ILE A 72 -13.66 -14.09 14.74
N ASP A 73 -13.75 -15.31 14.17
CA ASP A 73 -13.19 -16.51 14.79
C ASP A 73 -11.66 -16.40 14.95
N GLY A 74 -11.00 -15.82 13.93
CA GLY A 74 -9.57 -15.55 13.95
C GLY A 74 -9.18 -14.58 15.07
N LEU A 75 -9.83 -13.43 15.17
CA LEU A 75 -9.54 -12.41 16.19
C LEU A 75 -9.83 -12.92 17.61
N PHE A 76 -10.95 -13.62 17.79
CA PHE A 76 -11.27 -14.23 19.08
C PHE A 76 -10.24 -15.30 19.47
N GLY A 77 -9.86 -16.17 18.52
CA GLY A 77 -8.84 -17.18 18.74
C GLY A 77 -7.47 -16.56 19.07
N ILE A 78 -7.05 -15.48 18.39
CA ILE A 78 -5.83 -14.74 18.70
C ILE A 78 -5.88 -14.21 20.13
N SER A 79 -6.99 -13.59 20.54
CA SER A 79 -7.16 -12.99 21.87
C SER A 79 -7.16 -14.03 23.02
N THR A 80 -7.48 -15.28 22.71
CA THR A 80 -7.54 -16.37 23.69
C THR A 80 -6.38 -17.35 23.60
N SER A 81 -5.43 -17.13 22.68
CA SER A 81 -4.25 -17.95 22.48
C SER A 81 -3.36 -17.99 23.73
N LYS A 82 -2.84 -19.18 24.04
CA LYS A 82 -1.95 -19.40 25.20
C LYS A 82 -0.50 -19.65 24.80
N ASN A 83 -0.24 -19.89 23.53
CA ASN A 83 1.07 -20.20 22.98
C ASN A 83 1.11 -19.93 21.47
N TRP A 84 2.28 -20.05 20.88
CA TRP A 84 2.50 -19.85 19.44
C TRP A 84 1.64 -20.75 18.55
N SER A 85 1.40 -21.99 18.93
CA SER A 85 0.59 -22.95 18.17
C SER A 85 -0.87 -22.50 18.09
N ASP A 86 -1.45 -22.10 19.24
CA ASP A 86 -2.82 -21.59 19.32
C ASP A 86 -2.97 -20.31 18.50
N PHE A 87 -2.02 -19.38 18.69
CA PHE A 87 -1.96 -18.13 17.92
C PHE A 87 -1.92 -18.39 16.41
N THR A 88 -1.02 -19.25 15.95
CA THR A 88 -0.87 -19.57 14.52
C THR A 88 -2.14 -20.23 13.97
N SER A 89 -2.78 -21.10 14.73
CA SER A 89 -4.04 -21.75 14.35
C SER A 89 -5.18 -20.75 14.21
N ALA A 90 -5.23 -19.76 15.07
CA ALA A 90 -6.21 -18.67 15.01
C ALA A 90 -5.98 -17.74 13.81
N VAL A 91 -4.74 -17.33 13.56
CA VAL A 91 -4.36 -16.47 12.42
C VAL A 91 -4.74 -17.10 11.08
N LYS A 92 -4.73 -18.42 10.96
CA LYS A 92 -5.16 -19.15 9.76
C LYS A 92 -6.59 -18.80 9.30
N ASN A 93 -7.45 -18.39 10.23
CA ASN A 93 -8.84 -18.01 9.93
C ASN A 93 -8.97 -16.55 9.45
N TYR A 94 -7.93 -15.75 9.59
CA TYR A 94 -7.94 -14.34 9.22
C TYR A 94 -7.48 -14.15 7.77
N GLY A 95 -8.34 -13.61 6.92
CA GLY A 95 -8.08 -13.51 5.49
C GLY A 95 -8.04 -12.08 4.94
N VAL A 96 -8.90 -11.18 5.45
CA VAL A 96 -9.12 -9.82 4.90
C VAL A 96 -9.57 -8.87 6.01
N PRO A 97 -9.08 -7.60 6.04
CA PRO A 97 -7.95 -7.07 5.27
C PRO A 97 -6.61 -7.63 5.75
N GLY A 98 -5.60 -7.65 4.87
CA GLY A 98 -4.28 -8.17 5.23
C GLY A 98 -3.65 -7.42 6.40
N GLN A 99 -3.13 -8.17 7.39
CA GLN A 99 -2.48 -7.63 8.58
C GLN A 99 -1.14 -8.30 8.83
N ASN A 100 -0.21 -7.55 9.42
CA ASN A 100 0.97 -8.08 10.08
C ASN A 100 0.63 -8.24 11.57
N ILE A 101 0.54 -9.46 12.07
CA ILE A 101 0.20 -9.70 13.47
C ILE A 101 1.46 -10.20 14.20
N VAL A 102 1.86 -9.49 15.24
CA VAL A 102 2.99 -9.85 16.09
C VAL A 102 2.50 -10.54 17.35
N TYR A 103 3.33 -11.44 17.86
CA TYR A 103 3.10 -12.28 19.03
C TYR A 103 4.23 -12.09 20.03
N ALA A 104 3.91 -12.10 21.32
CA ALA A 104 4.86 -12.24 22.40
C ALA A 104 4.19 -12.99 23.56
N ASP A 105 4.95 -13.81 24.29
CA ASP A 105 4.45 -14.55 25.45
C ASP A 105 5.32 -14.33 26.69
N VAL A 106 4.83 -14.86 27.82
CA VAL A 106 5.52 -14.74 29.12
C VAL A 106 6.78 -15.63 29.24
N GLU A 107 6.98 -16.54 28.30
CA GLU A 107 8.16 -17.38 28.20
C GLU A 107 9.30 -16.69 27.42
N GLY A 108 9.02 -15.47 26.91
CA GLY A 108 9.97 -14.67 26.14
C GLY A 108 9.99 -14.98 24.64
N ASN A 109 9.06 -15.77 24.15
CA ASN A 109 8.96 -16.00 22.70
C ASN A 109 8.32 -14.81 22.01
N ILE A 110 8.83 -14.49 20.82
CA ILE A 110 8.27 -13.50 19.91
C ILE A 110 8.00 -14.11 18.55
N GLY A 111 6.98 -13.62 17.86
CA GLY A 111 6.62 -14.14 16.55
C GLY A 111 5.89 -13.11 15.68
N TRP A 112 5.85 -13.39 14.40
CA TRP A 112 5.07 -12.65 13.40
C TRP A 112 4.42 -13.60 12.42
N ARG A 113 3.18 -13.32 12.09
CA ARG A 113 2.45 -13.99 11.00
C ARG A 113 1.85 -12.97 10.05
N SER A 114 1.96 -13.26 8.77
CA SER A 114 1.16 -12.59 7.74
C SER A 114 -0.26 -13.13 7.78
N ALA A 115 -1.19 -12.34 8.29
CA ALA A 115 -2.61 -12.68 8.40
C ALA A 115 -3.35 -12.14 7.16
N VAL A 116 -3.35 -12.91 6.09
CA VAL A 116 -3.94 -12.51 4.80
C VAL A 116 -4.11 -13.73 3.90
N TYR A 117 -5.16 -13.73 3.07
CA TYR A 117 -5.31 -14.68 1.97
C TYR A 117 -4.72 -14.10 0.69
N ILE A 118 -3.63 -14.70 0.21
CA ILE A 118 -2.96 -14.31 -1.02
C ILE A 118 -3.43 -15.21 -2.16
N PRO A 119 -4.02 -14.66 -3.24
CA PRO A 119 -4.40 -15.45 -4.39
C PRO A 119 -3.17 -15.93 -5.17
N ILE A 120 -3.19 -17.19 -5.59
CA ILE A 120 -2.20 -17.74 -6.51
C ILE A 120 -2.51 -17.22 -7.91
N ARG A 121 -1.57 -16.48 -8.49
CA ARG A 121 -1.62 -15.96 -9.85
C ARG A 121 -0.66 -16.73 -10.73
N LYS A 122 -1.17 -17.28 -11.85
CA LYS A 122 -0.31 -17.93 -12.84
C LYS A 122 0.61 -16.91 -13.50
N GLN A 123 0.08 -15.72 -13.76
CA GLN A 123 0.80 -14.61 -14.35
C GLN A 123 0.20 -13.26 -13.96
N GLY A 124 0.95 -12.20 -14.22
CA GLY A 124 0.51 -10.82 -13.95
C GLY A 124 0.70 -10.38 -12.51
N SER A 125 0.35 -9.15 -12.27
CA SER A 125 0.42 -8.49 -10.97
C SER A 125 -0.92 -7.78 -10.67
N SER A 126 -1.08 -7.29 -9.44
CA SER A 126 -2.25 -6.47 -9.06
C SER A 126 -2.09 -4.98 -9.36
N LEU A 127 -0.99 -4.57 -9.99
CA LEU A 127 -0.68 -3.14 -10.20
C LEU A 127 -1.40 -2.52 -11.39
N ILE A 128 -1.73 -3.33 -12.40
CA ILE A 128 -2.41 -2.87 -13.61
C ILE A 128 -3.54 -3.83 -13.99
N PRO A 129 -4.60 -3.33 -14.63
CA PRO A 129 -5.65 -4.19 -15.19
C PRO A 129 -5.10 -5.26 -16.12
N ARG A 130 -5.77 -6.40 -16.17
CA ARG A 130 -5.40 -7.56 -16.99
C ARG A 130 -6.54 -7.92 -17.93
N PRO A 131 -6.26 -8.58 -19.06
CA PRO A 131 -7.31 -9.12 -19.93
C PRO A 131 -8.25 -10.03 -19.13
N GLY A 132 -9.53 -9.66 -19.08
CA GLY A 132 -10.55 -10.40 -18.34
C GLY A 132 -11.14 -11.56 -19.13
N ASP A 133 -10.85 -11.65 -20.43
CA ASP A 133 -11.28 -12.70 -21.34
C ASP A 133 -10.30 -13.89 -21.42
N ASP A 134 -9.09 -13.74 -20.87
CA ASP A 134 -8.05 -14.75 -20.90
C ASP A 134 -7.97 -15.51 -19.55
N PRO A 135 -8.32 -16.81 -19.51
CA PRO A 135 -8.26 -17.63 -18.29
C PRO A 135 -6.86 -17.76 -17.66
N SER A 136 -5.80 -17.40 -18.39
CA SER A 136 -4.44 -17.46 -17.87
C SER A 136 -4.18 -16.44 -16.74
N TYR A 137 -5.03 -15.41 -16.61
CA TYR A 137 -4.99 -14.42 -15.55
C TYR A 137 -5.89 -14.74 -14.35
N ASP A 138 -6.66 -15.81 -14.42
CA ASP A 138 -7.52 -16.23 -13.31
C ASP A 138 -6.71 -16.64 -12.08
N TRP A 139 -7.31 -16.42 -10.92
CA TRP A 139 -6.75 -16.90 -9.68
C TRP A 139 -6.91 -18.42 -9.54
N GLN A 140 -5.82 -19.10 -9.23
CA GLN A 140 -5.77 -20.54 -9.07
C GLN A 140 -5.96 -21.01 -7.62
N GLY A 141 -6.75 -20.27 -6.85
CA GLY A 141 -6.93 -20.50 -5.44
C GLY A 141 -6.10 -19.55 -4.59
N ARG A 142 -5.74 -19.96 -3.39
CA ARG A 142 -4.95 -19.17 -2.44
C ARG A 142 -3.71 -19.91 -1.99
N VAL A 143 -2.67 -19.16 -1.64
CA VAL A 143 -1.44 -19.70 -1.05
C VAL A 143 -1.78 -20.51 0.22
N PRO A 144 -1.31 -21.76 0.35
CA PRO A 144 -1.51 -22.55 1.54
C PRO A 144 -0.93 -21.84 2.77
N PHE A 145 -1.64 -21.89 3.90
CA PHE A 145 -1.24 -21.16 5.10
C PHE A 145 0.14 -21.55 5.63
N ASN A 146 0.53 -22.82 5.49
CA ASN A 146 1.85 -23.33 5.89
C ASN A 146 3.00 -22.82 5.00
N GLU A 147 2.67 -22.30 3.81
CA GLU A 147 3.64 -21.68 2.89
C GLU A 147 3.69 -20.14 3.04
N MET A 148 2.80 -19.56 3.84
CA MET A 148 2.81 -18.13 4.12
C MET A 148 3.98 -17.75 5.02
N PRO A 149 4.61 -16.57 4.80
CA PRO A 149 5.78 -16.15 5.55
C PRO A 149 5.46 -15.94 7.04
N PHE A 150 6.44 -16.25 7.88
CA PHE A 150 6.37 -16.03 9.33
C PHE A 150 7.77 -15.84 9.92
N LEU A 151 7.82 -15.30 11.13
CA LEU A 151 9.00 -15.29 12.00
C LEU A 151 8.62 -15.89 13.36
N TYR A 152 9.54 -16.63 13.95
CA TYR A 152 9.42 -17.10 15.32
C TYR A 152 10.81 -17.12 15.96
N ASN A 153 10.98 -16.37 17.05
CA ASN A 153 12.24 -16.18 17.76
C ASN A 153 13.41 -15.85 16.83
N PRO A 154 13.31 -14.75 16.02
CA PRO A 154 14.40 -14.39 15.13
C PRO A 154 15.65 -14.00 15.92
N GLU A 155 16.83 -14.26 15.35
CA GLU A 155 18.13 -13.96 15.95
C GLU A 155 18.32 -12.49 16.32
N SER A 156 17.62 -11.57 15.63
CA SER A 156 17.62 -10.14 15.93
C SER A 156 17.05 -9.80 17.31
N GLY A 157 16.29 -10.71 17.94
CA GLY A 157 15.61 -10.46 19.22
C GLY A 157 14.44 -9.50 19.17
N TYR A 158 14.05 -9.01 17.98
CA TYR A 158 12.90 -8.13 17.79
C TYR A 158 12.20 -8.39 16.46
N ILE A 159 10.99 -7.85 16.31
CA ILE A 159 10.19 -7.87 15.09
C ILE A 159 9.65 -6.47 14.82
N ALA A 160 9.84 -5.99 13.59
CA ALA A 160 9.33 -4.68 13.15
C ALA A 160 8.68 -4.77 11.77
N THR A 161 7.54 -4.11 11.60
CA THR A 161 6.89 -3.91 10.31
C THR A 161 6.36 -2.48 10.22
N ALA A 162 6.45 -1.88 9.04
CA ALA A 162 5.97 -0.51 8.77
C ALA A 162 5.38 -0.40 7.37
N ASN A 163 4.55 -1.36 6.97
CA ASN A 163 4.00 -1.51 5.61
C ASN A 163 5.07 -1.73 4.53
N ASN A 164 6.31 -1.97 4.92
CA ASN A 164 7.43 -2.31 4.03
C ASN A 164 7.29 -3.72 3.48
N LYS A 165 8.07 -4.06 2.46
CA LYS A 165 8.17 -5.41 1.93
C LYS A 165 8.63 -6.36 3.04
N VAL A 166 7.81 -7.36 3.34
CA VAL A 166 8.02 -8.34 4.44
C VAL A 166 8.46 -9.73 3.94
N ILE A 167 8.69 -9.86 2.65
CA ILE A 167 9.18 -11.06 1.99
C ILE A 167 10.44 -10.73 1.20
N ASP A 168 11.30 -11.71 1.03
CA ASP A 168 12.42 -11.61 0.10
C ASP A 168 12.03 -12.06 -1.33
N ASP A 169 12.97 -11.99 -2.26
CA ASP A 169 12.73 -12.31 -3.67
C ASP A 169 12.66 -13.81 -3.94
N SER A 170 12.98 -14.65 -2.96
CA SER A 170 12.87 -16.11 -3.05
C SER A 170 11.45 -16.62 -2.77
N PHE A 171 10.57 -15.76 -2.23
CA PHE A 171 9.20 -16.16 -1.96
C PHE A 171 8.48 -16.51 -3.27
N PRO A 172 7.93 -17.73 -3.41
CA PRO A 172 7.55 -18.27 -4.72
C PRO A 172 6.24 -17.71 -5.28
N TYR A 173 5.52 -16.91 -4.51
CA TYR A 173 4.22 -16.37 -4.92
C TYR A 173 4.26 -14.85 -5.04
N TYR A 174 3.49 -14.30 -5.96
CA TYR A 174 3.27 -12.85 -6.00
C TYR A 174 2.48 -12.41 -4.77
N PHE A 175 3.10 -11.65 -3.89
CA PHE A 175 2.49 -11.18 -2.65
C PHE A 175 1.83 -9.81 -2.83
N SER A 176 2.59 -8.81 -3.20
CA SER A 176 2.13 -7.44 -3.49
C SER A 176 3.14 -6.71 -4.37
N GLY A 177 2.68 -5.80 -5.20
CA GLY A 177 3.54 -4.85 -5.92
C GLY A 177 3.60 -3.46 -5.30
N LEU A 178 2.72 -3.19 -4.32
CA LEU A 178 2.60 -1.88 -3.68
C LEU A 178 2.95 -2.00 -2.20
N TRP A 179 4.18 -1.62 -1.87
CA TRP A 179 4.71 -1.55 -0.51
C TRP A 179 4.97 -0.10 -0.14
N ALA A 180 4.88 0.24 1.14
CA ALA A 180 5.34 1.54 1.61
C ALA A 180 6.85 1.71 1.38
N ASP A 181 7.28 2.97 1.37
CA ASP A 181 8.69 3.31 1.37
C ASP A 181 9.39 2.67 2.58
N PRO A 182 10.58 2.06 2.40
CA PRO A 182 11.24 1.32 3.46
C PRO A 182 11.82 2.21 4.58
N SER A 183 11.91 3.52 4.38
CA SER A 183 12.61 4.44 5.30
C SER A 183 12.07 4.40 6.73
N ARG A 184 10.74 4.26 6.92
CA ARG A 184 10.17 4.11 8.28
C ARG A 184 10.64 2.81 8.94
N ALA A 185 10.57 1.68 8.22
CA ALA A 185 11.04 0.39 8.74
C ALA A 185 12.53 0.44 9.06
N GLN A 186 13.34 1.04 8.18
CA GLN A 186 14.77 1.21 8.39
C GLN A 186 15.09 2.06 9.63
N GLN A 187 14.35 3.15 9.87
CA GLN A 187 14.54 3.95 11.07
C GLN A 187 14.16 3.19 12.35
N ILE A 188 13.06 2.43 12.34
CA ILE A 188 12.67 1.58 13.46
C ILE A 188 13.75 0.54 13.75
N VAL A 189 14.22 -0.19 12.73
CA VAL A 189 15.28 -1.19 12.85
C VAL A 189 16.56 -0.55 13.41
N LYS A 190 17.00 0.58 12.84
CA LYS A 190 18.17 1.32 13.30
C LYS A 190 18.08 1.70 14.80
N ARG A 191 16.88 2.04 15.28
CA ARG A 191 16.65 2.34 16.70
C ARG A 191 16.70 1.09 17.55
N LEU A 192 16.03 0.01 17.10
CA LEU A 192 15.99 -1.26 17.83
C LEU A 192 17.36 -1.91 17.95
N ASP A 193 18.18 -1.84 16.90
CA ASP A 193 19.56 -2.37 16.88
C ASP A 193 20.49 -1.73 17.94
N THR A 194 20.11 -0.56 18.49
CA THR A 194 20.87 0.12 19.54
C THR A 194 20.41 -0.23 20.95
N LEU A 195 19.32 -1.00 21.09
CA LEU A 195 18.73 -1.33 22.37
C LEU A 195 19.13 -2.74 22.80
N ASP A 196 19.46 -2.86 24.09
CA ASP A 196 19.67 -4.15 24.76
C ASP A 196 18.77 -4.19 26.00
N ASN A 197 17.92 -5.23 26.13
CA ASN A 197 16.92 -5.34 27.18
C ASN A 197 16.01 -4.09 27.32
N ALA A 198 15.43 -3.68 26.19
CA ALA A 198 14.69 -2.44 26.02
C ALA A 198 13.63 -2.21 27.11
N THR A 199 13.69 -1.05 27.74
CA THR A 199 12.67 -0.58 28.68
C THR A 199 11.43 -0.05 27.97
N VAL A 200 10.33 0.09 28.72
CA VAL A 200 9.09 0.69 28.19
C VAL A 200 9.32 2.12 27.66
N ASP A 201 10.16 2.91 28.35
CA ASP A 201 10.40 4.30 27.94
C ASP A 201 11.29 4.38 26.69
N GLU A 202 12.24 3.47 26.49
CA GLU A 202 12.99 3.33 25.25
C GLU A 202 12.07 2.94 24.10
N MET A 203 11.14 1.99 24.30
CA MET A 203 10.15 1.63 23.28
C MET A 203 9.21 2.78 22.94
N LYS A 204 8.78 3.59 23.91
CA LYS A 204 8.06 4.85 23.66
C LYS A 204 8.89 5.82 22.81
N SER A 205 10.18 5.92 23.08
CA SER A 205 11.07 6.80 22.31
C SER A 205 11.20 6.35 20.86
N VAL A 206 11.13 5.04 20.58
CA VAL A 206 11.08 4.51 19.20
C VAL A 206 9.76 4.89 18.52
N GLN A 207 8.62 4.80 19.24
CA GLN A 207 7.32 5.20 18.69
C GLN A 207 7.22 6.70 18.37
N LEU A 208 7.93 7.54 19.14
CA LEU A 208 7.92 9.00 19.01
C LEU A 208 9.10 9.52 18.19
N ASP A 209 9.79 8.67 17.47
CA ASP A 209 10.87 9.07 16.57
C ASP A 209 10.29 9.53 15.22
N TYR A 210 10.35 10.83 14.98
CA TYR A 210 9.91 11.48 13.74
C TYR A 210 11.06 11.71 12.74
N THR A 211 12.19 11.05 12.90
CA THR A 211 13.33 11.17 11.98
C THR A 211 12.99 10.58 10.61
N SER A 212 13.06 11.40 9.57
CA SER A 212 12.75 11.02 8.20
C SER A 212 14.01 10.60 7.45
N LEU A 213 14.25 9.31 7.31
CA LEU A 213 15.35 8.81 6.47
C LEU A 213 15.11 9.12 4.99
N PHE A 214 13.85 9.18 4.55
CA PHE A 214 13.52 9.61 3.19
C PHE A 214 13.95 11.05 2.94
N ALA A 215 13.63 11.97 3.85
CA ALA A 215 14.05 13.36 3.71
C ALA A 215 15.58 13.49 3.77
N LYS A 216 16.24 12.74 4.65
CA LYS A 216 17.71 12.71 4.75
C LYS A 216 18.39 12.25 3.46
N GLU A 217 17.76 11.33 2.72
CA GLU A 217 18.24 10.85 1.42
C GLU A 217 18.00 11.87 0.30
N ILE A 218 16.81 12.49 0.30
CA ILE A 218 16.37 13.33 -0.84
C ILE A 218 16.77 14.79 -0.72
N ALA A 219 16.79 15.39 0.49
CA ALA A 219 17.07 16.81 0.66
C ALA A 219 18.45 17.25 0.08
N PRO A 220 19.53 16.44 0.14
CA PRO A 220 20.81 16.82 -0.46
C PRO A 220 20.75 17.13 -1.95
N TYR A 221 19.83 16.51 -2.72
CA TYR A 221 19.65 16.83 -4.14
C TYR A 221 19.17 18.26 -4.39
N PHE A 222 18.63 18.93 -3.37
CA PHE A 222 18.18 20.32 -3.46
C PHE A 222 19.27 21.32 -3.08
N TYR A 223 20.36 20.88 -2.42
CA TYR A 223 21.36 21.82 -1.85
C TYR A 223 22.21 22.52 -2.90
N ASP A 224 22.49 21.86 -4.02
CA ASP A 224 23.41 22.34 -5.06
C ASP A 224 22.67 22.94 -6.26
N VAL A 225 21.36 23.15 -6.13
CA VAL A 225 20.58 23.83 -7.17
C VAL A 225 21.06 25.28 -7.22
N ASN A 226 21.59 25.69 -8.38
CA ASN A 226 21.98 27.08 -8.62
C ASN A 226 20.73 27.96 -8.64
N ILE A 227 20.45 28.63 -7.53
CA ILE A 227 19.35 29.56 -7.39
C ILE A 227 19.92 30.94 -7.74
N ASP A 228 19.84 31.29 -9.02
CA ASP A 228 20.12 32.65 -9.52
C ASP A 228 18.95 33.58 -9.18
N ASP A 229 18.67 33.73 -7.90
CA ASP A 229 17.54 34.49 -7.39
C ASP A 229 18.03 35.47 -6.30
N GLU A 230 17.75 36.76 -6.49
CA GLU A 230 17.94 37.79 -5.47
C GLU A 230 16.91 37.72 -4.34
N ASN A 231 15.98 36.72 -4.40
CA ASN A 231 14.89 36.56 -3.43
C ASN A 231 15.40 36.03 -2.09
N ASP A 232 15.48 36.89 -1.11
CA ASP A 232 15.90 36.60 0.24
C ASP A 232 15.08 35.49 0.92
N ARG A 233 13.83 35.29 0.53
CA ARG A 233 12.98 34.22 1.11
C ARG A 233 13.48 32.86 0.68
N ILE A 234 13.85 32.69 -0.60
CA ILE A 234 14.37 31.43 -1.12
C ILE A 234 15.70 31.10 -0.45
N LYS A 235 16.63 32.07 -0.35
CA LYS A 235 17.92 31.91 0.32
C LYS A 235 17.74 31.48 1.80
N LYS A 236 16.83 32.14 2.53
CA LYS A 236 16.51 31.77 3.91
C LYS A 236 15.90 30.37 4.01
N SER A 237 14.99 29.99 3.11
CA SER A 237 14.39 28.66 3.10
C SER A 237 15.43 27.57 2.85
N MET A 238 16.36 27.80 1.91
CA MET A 238 17.44 26.86 1.63
C MET A 238 18.44 26.75 2.80
N ALA A 239 18.72 27.83 3.51
CA ALA A 239 19.52 27.78 4.72
C ALA A 239 18.85 26.93 5.81
N ILE A 240 17.54 27.13 6.04
CA ILE A 240 16.76 26.32 6.99
C ILE A 240 16.79 24.84 6.60
N LEU A 241 16.65 24.51 5.31
CA LEU A 241 16.70 23.13 4.83
C LEU A 241 18.08 22.49 5.04
N LYS A 242 19.16 23.22 4.81
CA LYS A 242 20.53 22.72 4.96
C LYS A 242 20.92 22.47 6.44
N GLU A 243 20.35 23.23 7.37
CA GLU A 243 20.58 23.11 8.80
C GLU A 243 19.61 22.14 9.50
N TRP A 244 18.61 21.60 8.77
CA TRP A 244 17.59 20.74 9.33
C TRP A 244 18.14 19.36 9.72
N ASP A 245 17.75 18.90 10.91
CA ASP A 245 18.12 17.60 11.48
C ASP A 245 17.30 16.42 10.98
N PHE A 246 16.35 16.65 10.05
CA PHE A 246 15.42 15.69 9.47
C PHE A 246 14.36 15.13 10.43
N VAL A 247 14.14 15.80 11.56
CA VAL A 247 13.03 15.48 12.46
C VAL A 247 11.77 16.21 11.99
N GLU A 248 10.72 15.44 11.71
CA GLU A 248 9.44 15.94 11.16
C GLU A 248 8.43 16.20 12.28
N ASP A 249 8.78 17.03 13.27
CA ASP A 249 7.82 17.47 14.27
C ASP A 249 6.98 18.68 13.78
N ILE A 250 5.94 19.03 14.57
CA ILE A 250 4.98 20.07 14.19
C ILE A 250 5.62 21.48 14.10
N GLU A 251 6.72 21.72 14.81
CA GLU A 251 7.43 23.01 14.82
C GLU A 251 8.57 23.05 13.80
N SER A 252 8.83 21.97 13.09
CA SER A 252 9.96 21.84 12.17
C SER A 252 9.78 22.70 10.91
N LYS A 253 10.51 23.80 10.84
CA LYS A 253 10.56 24.66 9.65
C LYS A 253 11.25 23.95 8.47
N GLY A 254 12.25 23.11 8.76
CA GLY A 254 12.96 22.32 7.75
C GLY A 254 12.03 21.32 7.07
N ALA A 255 11.18 20.62 7.83
CA ALA A 255 10.16 19.73 7.29
C ALA A 255 9.18 20.48 6.37
N LEU A 256 8.70 21.67 6.78
CA LEU A 256 7.80 22.47 5.97
C LEU A 256 8.46 22.85 4.63
N VAL A 257 9.71 23.30 4.63
CA VAL A 257 10.44 23.66 3.42
C VAL A 257 10.64 22.43 2.53
N PHE A 258 11.09 21.30 3.09
CA PHE A 258 11.29 20.05 2.39
C PHE A 258 10.02 19.57 1.67
N HIS A 259 8.91 19.45 2.40
CA HIS A 259 7.66 18.98 1.81
C HIS A 259 7.06 19.94 0.80
N SER A 260 7.30 21.24 0.94
CA SER A 260 6.89 22.23 -0.06
C SER A 260 7.64 22.05 -1.38
N ILE A 261 8.96 21.85 -1.31
CA ILE A 261 9.80 21.56 -2.48
C ILE A 261 9.39 20.23 -3.09
N LEU A 262 9.31 19.18 -2.28
CA LEU A 262 8.96 17.82 -2.74
C LEU A 262 7.61 17.78 -3.49
N ARG A 263 6.58 18.44 -2.92
CA ARG A 263 5.27 18.52 -3.56
C ARG A 263 5.33 19.20 -4.91
N ARG A 264 6.07 20.33 -4.98
CA ARG A 264 6.21 21.05 -6.25
C ARG A 264 7.02 20.26 -7.27
N LEU A 265 8.07 19.59 -6.83
CA LEU A 265 8.89 18.72 -7.69
C LEU A 265 8.06 17.59 -8.32
N VAL A 266 7.17 16.95 -7.54
CA VAL A 266 6.26 15.92 -8.08
C VAL A 266 5.39 16.47 -9.20
N ILE A 267 4.86 17.68 -9.02
CA ILE A 267 4.01 18.34 -10.04
C ILE A 267 4.84 18.69 -11.28
N GLU A 268 6.05 19.22 -11.11
CA GLU A 268 6.93 19.59 -12.23
C GLU A 268 7.45 18.38 -13.01
N VAL A 269 7.71 17.27 -12.33
CA VAL A 269 8.27 16.06 -12.96
C VAL A 269 7.22 15.22 -13.67
N PHE A 270 5.97 15.20 -13.19
CA PHE A 270 4.93 14.32 -13.71
C PHE A 270 3.68 15.04 -14.23
N GLY A 271 3.63 16.36 -14.07
CA GLY A 271 2.40 17.11 -14.33
C GLY A 271 2.09 17.31 -15.80
N ASP A 272 3.07 17.45 -16.66
CA ASP A 272 2.88 17.67 -18.08
C ASP A 272 2.26 16.42 -18.76
N GLU A 273 2.78 15.21 -18.51
CA GLU A 273 2.21 13.99 -19.07
C GLU A 273 0.84 13.68 -18.46
N LEU A 274 0.68 13.87 -17.15
CA LEU A 274 -0.60 13.57 -16.49
C LEU A 274 -1.70 14.56 -16.89
N ASN A 275 -1.36 15.83 -17.08
CA ASN A 275 -2.32 16.84 -17.55
C ASN A 275 -2.80 16.57 -18.99
N LEU A 276 -2.00 15.91 -19.83
CA LEU A 276 -2.46 15.46 -21.15
C LEU A 276 -3.61 14.44 -21.04
N LEU A 277 -3.69 13.71 -19.93
CA LEU A 277 -4.77 12.76 -19.64
C LEU A 277 -5.97 13.44 -18.95
N GLY A 278 -5.78 14.63 -18.38
CA GLY A 278 -6.77 15.43 -17.65
C GLY A 278 -6.42 15.62 -16.17
N ASP A 279 -6.86 16.76 -15.59
CA ASP A 279 -6.50 17.20 -14.22
C ASP A 279 -6.75 16.14 -13.13
N LYS A 280 -7.80 15.33 -13.28
CA LYS A 280 -8.14 14.24 -12.34
C LYS A 280 -7.03 13.22 -12.17
N TYR A 281 -6.19 13.00 -13.18
CA TYR A 281 -5.10 12.02 -13.11
C TYR A 281 -3.91 12.55 -12.33
N LEU A 282 -3.61 13.83 -12.43
CA LEU A 282 -2.58 14.47 -11.61
C LEU A 282 -2.97 14.45 -10.13
N ASP A 283 -4.21 14.78 -9.80
CA ASP A 283 -4.73 14.74 -8.43
C ASP A 283 -4.68 13.32 -7.86
N ALA A 284 -5.10 12.31 -8.63
CA ALA A 284 -5.04 10.91 -8.23
C ALA A 284 -3.59 10.46 -7.99
N PHE A 285 -2.66 10.78 -8.89
CA PHE A 285 -1.25 10.41 -8.78
C PHE A 285 -0.58 11.07 -7.58
N THR A 286 -0.81 12.37 -7.36
CA THR A 286 -0.23 13.11 -6.23
C THR A 286 -0.75 12.63 -4.88
N SER A 287 -1.95 12.01 -4.84
CA SER A 287 -2.48 11.37 -3.63
C SER A 287 -1.79 10.05 -3.28
N MET A 288 -1.12 9.41 -4.24
CA MET A 288 -0.47 8.11 -4.08
C MET A 288 1.01 8.24 -3.67
N LYS A 289 1.28 8.72 -2.46
CA LYS A 289 2.64 9.03 -1.96
C LYS A 289 3.69 7.94 -2.23
N TYR A 290 3.32 6.68 -2.13
CA TYR A 290 4.26 5.57 -2.35
C TYR A 290 4.74 5.43 -3.81
N LEU A 291 3.91 5.81 -4.77
CA LEU A 291 4.27 5.76 -6.18
C LEU A 291 5.24 6.89 -6.55
N HIS A 292 4.85 8.14 -6.32
CA HIS A 292 5.68 9.26 -6.73
C HIS A 292 6.99 9.36 -5.96
N ASN A 293 7.03 9.05 -4.65
CA ASN A 293 8.27 9.05 -3.88
C ASN A 293 9.27 8.01 -4.39
N ARG A 294 8.79 6.80 -4.73
CA ARG A 294 9.64 5.76 -5.32
C ARG A 294 10.18 6.17 -6.69
N SER A 295 9.34 6.75 -7.53
CA SER A 295 9.72 7.22 -8.87
C SER A 295 10.73 8.36 -8.79
N LEU A 296 10.49 9.36 -7.94
CA LEU A 296 11.42 10.46 -7.71
C LEU A 296 12.78 10.00 -7.20
N ARG A 297 12.79 9.08 -6.21
CA ARG A 297 14.05 8.52 -5.71
C ARG A 297 14.88 7.91 -6.84
N LYS A 298 14.24 7.15 -7.72
CA LYS A 298 14.92 6.54 -8.87
C LYS A 298 15.44 7.60 -9.86
N ILE A 299 14.59 8.57 -10.24
CA ILE A 299 14.95 9.65 -11.15
C ILE A 299 16.15 10.44 -10.62
N LEU A 300 16.13 10.83 -9.34
CA LEU A 300 17.20 11.59 -8.71
C LEU A 300 18.50 10.78 -8.60
N ALA A 301 18.41 9.49 -8.19
CA ALA A 301 19.58 8.62 -8.03
C ALA A 301 20.25 8.29 -9.37
N GLU A 302 19.48 8.04 -10.43
CA GLU A 302 19.99 7.70 -11.76
C GLU A 302 20.28 8.92 -12.64
N LYS A 303 20.00 10.15 -12.12
CA LYS A 303 20.15 11.41 -12.86
C LYS A 303 19.44 11.38 -14.21
N ILE A 304 18.28 10.76 -14.25
CA ILE A 304 17.44 10.74 -15.44
C ILE A 304 16.79 12.12 -15.54
N PHE A 305 17.27 12.93 -16.48
CA PHE A 305 16.62 14.18 -16.84
C PHE A 305 15.92 13.98 -18.18
N PHE A 306 14.65 14.31 -18.24
CA PHE A 306 13.83 14.29 -19.45
C PHE A 306 14.01 15.57 -20.26
#